data_ca0605000f4989b40b79920d0a2c70d8
#
_entry.id   ca0605000f4989b40b79920d0a2c70d8
#
_cell.length_a   1.000
_cell.length_b   1.000
_cell.length_c   1.000
_cell.angle_alpha   90.00
_cell.angle_beta   90.00
_cell.angle_gamma   90.00
#
_symmetry.space_group_name_H-M   'P 1'
#
loop_
_entity.id
_entity.type
_entity.pdbx_description
1 polymer ?
#
loop_
_entity_poly.entity_id
_entity_poly.type
_entity_poly.pdbx_seq_one_letter_code
_entity_poly.pdbx_strand_id
1 'polypeptide(L)'
;AFLETVSGKLVLGYGYDERYAKLLEQYGAAGWVQIWTSGETQIHEDTVSPVWGTPDMDSSLFQLKMPVLAISKPVGERILEKLEQYQQNGKVLYADLESQVDTGVKQVELPIAEIPGKSEDFVLISCHYDTWYRGAFDNCTADALALELARYFKDRSDQLQYSLRIAWWPGHSNGRYMGSTWYCDHHFDELYHHCIAHVNLDLLGSKGADHTLAIRTAGLEGDKW
;
A
#
# COMPACT_ATOMS: atom_id res chain seq x y z
N ALA A 1 -0.73 -1.43 30.83
CA ALA A 1 -0.88 -0.12 31.50
C ALA A 1 -1.50 0.94 30.59
N PHE A 2 -0.82 1.37 29.49
CA PHE A 2 -1.37 2.43 28.62
C PHE A 2 -2.70 2.01 27.96
N LEU A 3 -2.76 0.84 27.34
CA LEU A 3 -3.96 0.35 26.66
C LEU A 3 -5.20 0.26 27.55
N GLU A 4 -5.01 0.01 28.84
CA GLU A 4 -6.11 -0.04 29.81
C GLU A 4 -6.75 1.35 30.07
N THR A 5 -6.11 2.41 29.63
CA THR A 5 -6.57 3.79 29.81
C THR A 5 -7.24 4.41 28.60
N VAL A 6 -7.27 3.72 27.45
CA VAL A 6 -7.73 4.29 26.16
C VAL A 6 -9.22 4.18 25.91
N SER A 7 -9.94 3.39 26.68
CA SER A 7 -11.39 3.17 26.51
C SER A 7 -12.16 4.49 26.45
N GLY A 8 -12.93 4.67 25.39
CA GLY A 8 -13.73 5.88 25.12
C GLY A 8 -12.94 7.14 24.80
N LYS A 9 -11.62 7.02 24.54
CA LYS A 9 -10.76 8.17 24.24
C LYS A 9 -10.27 8.15 22.80
N LEU A 10 -10.01 9.33 22.26
CA LEU A 10 -9.21 9.49 21.07
C LEU A 10 -7.73 9.35 21.45
N VAL A 11 -7.02 8.49 20.75
CA VAL A 11 -5.57 8.31 20.92
C VAL A 11 -4.86 9.15 19.86
N LEU A 12 -3.91 9.96 20.30
CA LEU A 12 -3.06 10.77 19.43
C LEU A 12 -1.62 10.27 19.55
N GLY A 13 -0.97 10.03 18.45
CA GLY A 13 0.42 9.59 18.45
C GLY A 13 1.07 9.54 17.10
N TYR A 14 2.40 9.46 17.13
CA TYR A 14 3.20 9.26 15.93
C TYR A 14 3.15 7.81 15.46
N GLY A 15 3.37 7.66 14.19
CA GLY A 15 3.57 6.35 13.60
C GLY A 15 2.38 5.84 12.81
N TYR A 16 2.64 4.69 12.26
CA TYR A 16 1.77 3.96 11.38
C TYR A 16 1.96 2.47 11.72
N ASP A 17 0.92 1.85 12.22
CA ASP A 17 0.91 0.41 12.52
C ASP A 17 -0.54 -0.08 12.61
N GLU A 18 -0.96 -0.86 11.63
CA GLU A 18 -2.31 -1.41 11.55
C GLU A 18 -2.62 -2.40 12.68
N ARG A 19 -1.61 -3.09 13.20
CA ARG A 19 -1.79 -4.01 14.34
C ARG A 19 -2.06 -3.21 15.60
N TYR A 20 -1.38 -2.09 15.76
CA TYR A 20 -1.61 -1.19 16.87
C TYR A 20 -3.00 -0.56 16.79
N ALA A 21 -3.46 -0.18 15.60
CA ALA A 21 -4.83 0.30 15.39
C ALA A 21 -5.87 -0.73 15.85
N LYS A 22 -5.68 -2.00 15.48
CA LYS A 22 -6.58 -3.09 15.90
C LYS A 22 -6.53 -3.33 17.41
N LEU A 23 -5.36 -3.19 18.01
CA LEU A 23 -5.20 -3.30 19.45
C LEU A 23 -5.94 -2.18 20.18
N LEU A 24 -5.82 -0.93 19.72
CA LEU A 24 -6.56 0.20 20.26
C LEU A 24 -8.08 -0.02 20.19
N GLU A 25 -8.57 -0.53 19.07
CA GLU A 25 -9.98 -0.89 18.91
C GLU A 25 -10.42 -1.94 19.94
N GLN A 26 -9.62 -2.99 20.15
CA GLN A 26 -9.91 -4.05 21.11
C GLN A 26 -9.99 -3.53 22.56
N TYR A 27 -9.19 -2.51 22.89
CA TYR A 27 -9.23 -1.85 24.19
C TYR A 27 -10.26 -0.72 24.28
N GLY A 28 -11.10 -0.57 23.25
CA GLY A 28 -12.25 0.34 23.26
C GLY A 28 -11.91 1.81 23.03
N ALA A 29 -10.78 2.11 22.37
CA ALA A 29 -10.50 3.47 21.94
C ALA A 29 -11.60 3.98 21.00
N ALA A 30 -11.96 5.25 21.13
CA ALA A 30 -12.98 5.89 20.31
C ALA A 30 -12.47 6.25 18.90
N GLY A 31 -11.16 6.38 18.75
CA GLY A 31 -10.51 6.65 17.47
C GLY A 31 -9.00 6.82 17.63
N TRP A 32 -8.30 6.78 16.53
CA TRP A 32 -6.86 7.03 16.48
C TRP A 32 -6.54 8.17 15.52
N VAL A 33 -5.80 9.15 16.00
CA VAL A 33 -5.27 10.26 15.20
C VAL A 33 -3.77 10.05 15.07
N GLN A 34 -3.35 9.70 13.86
CA GLN A 34 -1.94 9.46 13.51
C GLN A 34 -1.27 10.77 13.11
N ILE A 35 -0.13 11.06 13.72
CA ILE A 35 0.71 12.20 13.36
C ILE A 35 1.75 11.69 12.35
N TRP A 36 1.70 12.23 11.15
CA TRP A 36 2.70 11.91 10.12
C TRP A 36 4.07 12.45 10.52
N THR A 37 5.12 11.67 10.31
CA THR A 37 6.46 11.99 10.83
C THR A 37 7.28 12.93 9.93
N SER A 38 6.86 13.12 8.67
CA SER A 38 7.52 14.07 7.77
C SER A 38 7.33 15.51 8.26
N GLY A 39 8.35 16.34 8.10
CA GLY A 39 8.29 17.78 8.42
C GLY A 39 7.40 18.61 7.49
N GLU A 40 6.86 18.01 6.44
CA GLU A 40 5.99 18.68 5.49
C GLU A 40 4.57 18.87 6.04
N THR A 41 3.84 19.80 5.44
CA THR A 41 2.45 20.06 5.82
C THR A 41 1.46 19.11 5.17
N GLN A 42 1.91 18.29 4.23
CA GLN A 42 1.08 17.30 3.58
C GLN A 42 0.80 16.12 4.50
N ILE A 43 -0.36 15.54 4.33
CA ILE A 43 -0.79 14.35 5.05
C ILE A 43 -0.48 13.15 4.16
N HIS A 44 0.08 12.10 4.74
CA HIS A 44 0.19 10.82 4.06
C HIS A 44 -1.11 10.04 4.25
N GLU A 45 -1.62 9.49 3.18
CA GLU A 45 -2.74 8.56 3.22
C GLU A 45 -2.20 7.18 3.62
N ASP A 46 -2.72 6.63 4.70
CA ASP A 46 -2.27 5.34 5.22
C ASP A 46 -3.33 4.26 5.07
N THR A 47 -2.87 3.05 4.86
CA THR A 47 -3.72 1.87 4.94
C THR A 47 -3.65 1.30 6.36
N VAL A 48 -4.77 1.29 7.04
CA VAL A 48 -4.84 0.80 8.43
C VAL A 48 -5.50 -0.56 8.56
N SER A 49 -5.73 -1.24 7.44
CA SER A 49 -6.27 -2.60 7.46
C SER A 49 -5.21 -3.60 7.93
N PRO A 50 -5.50 -4.43 8.93
CA PRO A 50 -4.64 -5.55 9.31
C PRO A 50 -4.74 -6.74 8.34
N VAL A 51 -5.69 -6.70 7.41
CA VAL A 51 -5.90 -7.73 6.40
C VAL A 51 -5.03 -7.42 5.18
N TRP A 52 -4.22 -8.37 4.78
CA TRP A 52 -3.36 -8.31 3.61
C TRP A 52 -3.97 -9.12 2.48
N GLY A 53 -3.93 -8.57 1.28
CA GLY A 53 -4.51 -9.21 0.11
C GLY A 53 -6.03 -9.10 0.04
N THR A 54 -6.67 -9.98 -0.72
CA THR A 54 -8.12 -10.02 -0.87
C THR A 54 -8.76 -10.60 0.39
N PRO A 55 -9.63 -9.86 1.10
CA PRO A 55 -10.30 -10.38 2.27
C PRO A 55 -11.23 -11.54 1.91
N ASP A 56 -11.19 -12.58 2.69
CA ASP A 56 -12.20 -13.63 2.72
C ASP A 56 -13.22 -13.42 3.85
N MET A 57 -14.14 -14.37 4.02
CA MET A 57 -15.18 -14.26 5.04
C MET A 57 -14.61 -14.18 6.46
N ASP A 58 -13.53 -14.89 6.72
CA ASP A 58 -12.91 -14.94 8.05
C ASP A 58 -12.04 -13.71 8.31
N SER A 59 -11.20 -13.34 7.37
CA SER A 59 -10.30 -12.21 7.49
C SER A 59 -11.03 -10.86 7.48
N SER A 60 -12.20 -10.76 6.86
CA SER A 60 -13.04 -9.56 6.89
C SER A 60 -13.47 -9.15 8.31
N LEU A 61 -13.53 -10.12 9.25
CA LEU A 61 -13.83 -9.86 10.65
C LEU A 61 -12.72 -9.09 11.37
N PHE A 62 -11.50 -9.12 10.83
CA PHE A 62 -10.36 -8.40 11.39
C PHE A 62 -10.23 -6.96 10.88
N GLN A 63 -11.05 -6.55 9.93
CA GLN A 63 -11.05 -5.17 9.47
C GLN A 63 -11.37 -4.21 10.61
N LEU A 64 -10.75 -3.04 10.57
CA LEU A 64 -10.98 -1.97 11.54
C LEU A 64 -12.36 -1.36 11.36
N LYS A 65 -13.03 -1.14 12.49
CA LYS A 65 -14.29 -0.38 12.56
C LYS A 65 -14.13 0.96 13.27
N MET A 66 -13.04 1.08 14.04
CA MET A 66 -12.68 2.32 14.73
C MET A 66 -12.20 3.36 13.71
N PRO A 67 -12.64 4.64 13.79
CA PRO A 67 -12.15 5.69 12.92
C PRO A 67 -10.66 5.98 13.15
N VAL A 68 -9.93 6.14 12.04
CA VAL A 68 -8.51 6.52 12.04
C VAL A 68 -8.33 7.71 11.09
N LEU A 69 -7.62 8.73 11.54
CA LEU A 69 -7.27 9.91 10.77
C LEU A 69 -5.76 10.13 10.77
N ALA A 70 -5.19 10.45 9.63
CA ALA A 70 -3.83 10.96 9.53
C ALA A 70 -3.84 12.49 9.52
N ILE A 71 -2.93 13.09 10.28
CA ILE A 71 -2.71 14.53 10.31
C ILE A 71 -1.23 14.86 10.10
N SER A 72 -0.96 16.03 9.56
CA SER A 72 0.42 16.48 9.37
C SER A 72 1.14 16.70 10.69
N LYS A 73 2.47 16.55 10.69
CA LYS A 73 3.31 16.75 11.88
C LYS A 73 3.09 18.10 12.55
N PRO A 74 3.10 19.24 11.82
CA PRO A 74 2.88 20.55 12.48
C PRO A 74 1.51 20.69 13.14
N VAL A 75 0.49 20.03 12.61
CA VAL A 75 -0.84 20.00 13.23
C VAL A 75 -0.84 19.14 14.48
N GLY A 76 -0.24 17.96 14.40
CA GLY A 76 -0.12 17.04 15.53
C GLY A 76 0.66 17.65 16.71
N GLU A 77 1.79 18.29 16.43
CA GLU A 77 2.61 18.95 17.45
C GLU A 77 1.82 20.05 18.18
N ARG A 78 1.07 20.89 17.47
CA ARG A 78 0.20 21.89 18.12
C ARG A 78 -0.89 21.29 19.00
N ILE A 79 -1.44 20.13 18.60
CA ILE A 79 -2.44 19.44 19.44
C ILE A 79 -1.77 18.87 20.69
N LEU A 80 -0.58 18.29 20.58
CA LEU A 80 0.19 17.77 21.69
C LEU A 80 0.53 18.87 22.70
N GLU A 81 1.04 20.01 22.23
CA GLU A 81 1.32 21.18 23.10
C GLU A 81 0.06 21.63 23.84
N LYS A 82 -1.07 21.69 23.16
CA LYS A 82 -2.34 22.07 23.77
C LYS A 82 -2.80 21.02 24.80
N LEU A 83 -2.63 19.75 24.50
CA LEU A 83 -2.94 18.66 25.42
C LEU A 83 -2.13 18.75 26.71
N GLU A 84 -0.81 18.99 26.60
CA GLU A 84 0.08 19.19 27.73
C GLU A 84 -0.34 20.38 28.60
N GLN A 85 -0.66 21.52 27.98
CA GLN A 85 -1.17 22.71 28.70
C GLN A 85 -2.46 22.43 29.46
N TYR A 86 -3.38 21.66 28.88
CA TYR A 86 -4.63 21.28 29.53
C TYR A 86 -4.35 20.37 30.72
N GLN A 87 -3.49 19.37 30.55
CA GLN A 87 -3.13 18.44 31.60
C GLN A 87 -2.45 19.15 32.80
N GLN A 88 -1.52 20.05 32.52
CA GLN A 88 -0.86 20.86 33.56
C GLN A 88 -1.85 21.70 34.41
N ASN A 89 -2.95 22.11 33.78
CA ASN A 89 -4.01 22.86 34.44
C ASN A 89 -5.14 21.98 35.02
N GLY A 90 -4.95 20.67 35.06
CA GLY A 90 -5.98 19.71 35.51
C GLY A 90 -7.24 19.67 34.67
N LYS A 91 -7.15 20.07 33.38
CA LYS A 91 -8.28 20.11 32.44
C LYS A 91 -8.21 18.95 31.47
N VAL A 92 -9.36 18.55 30.94
CA VAL A 92 -9.48 17.57 29.89
C VAL A 92 -9.68 18.29 28.54
N LEU A 93 -8.94 17.88 27.53
CA LEU A 93 -9.13 18.31 26.15
C LEU A 93 -10.12 17.38 25.47
N TYR A 94 -11.17 17.92 24.88
CA TYR A 94 -12.15 17.20 24.10
C TYR A 94 -11.93 17.48 22.61
N ALA A 95 -12.17 16.48 21.78
CA ALA A 95 -12.18 16.60 20.35
C ALA A 95 -13.27 15.71 19.77
N ASP A 96 -13.87 16.14 18.67
CA ASP A 96 -14.80 15.35 17.89
C ASP A 96 -14.07 14.82 16.65
N LEU A 97 -14.25 13.54 16.37
CA LEU A 97 -13.71 12.89 15.18
C LEU A 97 -14.87 12.30 14.41
N GLU A 98 -15.03 12.74 13.16
CA GLU A 98 -16.03 12.21 12.23
C GLU A 98 -15.32 11.57 11.04
N SER A 99 -15.75 10.37 10.69
CA SER A 99 -15.25 9.63 9.51
C SER A 99 -16.43 8.97 8.82
N GLN A 100 -16.55 9.20 7.52
CA GLN A 100 -17.54 8.51 6.67
C GLN A 100 -16.80 7.59 5.71
N VAL A 101 -17.08 6.30 5.78
CA VAL A 101 -16.46 5.27 4.95
C VAL A 101 -17.53 4.38 4.36
N ASP A 102 -17.48 4.18 3.05
CA ASP A 102 -18.28 3.16 2.36
C ASP A 102 -17.41 1.92 2.13
N THR A 103 -17.63 0.90 2.94
CA THR A 103 -16.93 -0.38 2.85
C THR A 103 -17.81 -1.45 2.25
N GLY A 104 -17.23 -2.31 1.42
CA GLY A 104 -17.95 -3.40 0.78
C GLY A 104 -17.15 -4.04 -0.33
N VAL A 105 -17.73 -5.05 -0.94
CA VAL A 105 -17.17 -5.67 -2.14
C VAL A 105 -17.31 -4.70 -3.30
N LYS A 106 -16.21 -4.31 -3.88
CA LYS A 106 -16.14 -3.42 -5.05
C LYS A 106 -15.49 -4.17 -6.21
N GLN A 107 -16.01 -3.95 -7.41
CA GLN A 107 -15.35 -4.44 -8.60
C GLN A 107 -14.21 -3.49 -8.98
N VAL A 108 -13.04 -4.04 -9.19
CA VAL A 108 -11.87 -3.31 -9.68
C VAL A 108 -11.34 -4.02 -10.91
N GLU A 109 -10.67 -3.29 -11.78
CA GLU A 109 -10.05 -3.84 -12.98
C GLU A 109 -8.57 -4.12 -12.71
N LEU A 110 -8.06 -5.23 -13.24
CA LEU A 110 -6.67 -5.60 -13.25
C LEU A 110 -6.21 -5.70 -14.71
N PRO A 111 -5.69 -4.61 -15.29
CA PRO A 111 -5.23 -4.61 -16.68
C PRO A 111 -4.02 -5.52 -16.86
N ILE A 112 -4.04 -6.31 -17.93
CA ILE A 112 -2.94 -7.18 -18.33
C ILE A 112 -2.71 -6.99 -19.82
N ALA A 113 -1.45 -6.84 -20.21
CA ALA A 113 -1.01 -6.90 -21.60
C ALA A 113 -0.16 -8.14 -21.81
N GLU A 114 -0.41 -8.85 -22.92
CA GLU A 114 0.39 -9.99 -23.33
C GLU A 114 1.01 -9.75 -24.70
N ILE A 115 2.29 -10.04 -24.80
CA ILE A 115 3.06 -9.98 -26.02
C ILE A 115 3.61 -11.40 -26.27
N PRO A 116 3.07 -12.13 -27.26
CA PRO A 116 3.49 -13.50 -27.50
C PRO A 116 4.95 -13.58 -27.94
N GLY A 117 5.68 -14.54 -27.38
CA GLY A 117 6.97 -15.01 -27.83
C GLY A 117 6.86 -16.36 -28.53
N LYS A 118 7.98 -17.05 -28.66
CA LYS A 118 8.05 -18.39 -29.29
C LYS A 118 7.74 -19.53 -28.31
N SER A 119 7.81 -19.27 -27.02
CA SER A 119 7.53 -20.22 -25.93
C SER A 119 6.25 -19.85 -25.21
N GLU A 120 5.60 -20.83 -24.62
CA GLU A 120 4.50 -20.64 -23.67
C GLU A 120 4.99 -20.02 -22.34
N ASP A 121 6.28 -20.19 -22.03
CA ASP A 121 6.87 -19.56 -20.85
C ASP A 121 6.96 -18.04 -21.03
N PHE A 122 6.83 -17.33 -19.91
CA PHE A 122 6.78 -15.88 -19.94
C PHE A 122 7.59 -15.22 -18.82
N VAL A 123 7.97 -13.98 -19.07
CA VAL A 123 8.45 -13.04 -18.06
C VAL A 123 7.29 -12.16 -17.67
N LEU A 124 7.02 -12.04 -16.36
CA LEU A 124 6.04 -11.13 -15.81
C LEU A 124 6.71 -9.82 -15.42
N ILE A 125 6.25 -8.71 -15.97
CA ILE A 125 6.56 -7.37 -15.50
C ILE A 125 5.33 -6.84 -14.79
N SER A 126 5.48 -6.24 -13.63
CA SER A 126 4.35 -5.66 -12.91
C SER A 126 4.65 -4.32 -12.27
N CYS A 127 3.62 -3.54 -12.06
CA CYS A 127 3.59 -2.33 -11.27
C CYS A 127 2.20 -2.18 -10.66
N HIS A 128 2.03 -1.32 -9.67
CA HIS A 128 0.70 -0.98 -9.17
C HIS A 128 0.25 0.36 -9.73
N TYR A 129 -1.04 0.49 -10.05
CA TYR A 129 -1.59 1.70 -10.64
C TYR A 129 -2.42 2.56 -9.67
N ASP A 130 -2.73 2.05 -8.49
CA ASP A 130 -3.25 2.89 -7.42
C ASP A 130 -2.14 3.78 -6.85
N THR A 131 -2.50 4.96 -6.39
CA THR A 131 -1.52 5.99 -6.05
C THR A 131 -1.83 6.62 -4.70
N TRP A 132 -0.81 7.17 -4.06
CA TRP A 132 -0.95 8.12 -2.98
C TRP A 132 -1.09 9.53 -3.57
N TYR A 133 -2.19 10.22 -3.27
CA TYR A 133 -2.50 11.54 -3.84
C TYR A 133 -2.42 11.57 -5.37
N ARG A 134 -1.47 12.35 -5.90
CA ARG A 134 -1.22 12.49 -7.33
C ARG A 134 -0.33 11.38 -7.89
N GLY A 135 0.37 10.66 -7.04
CA GLY A 135 1.12 9.45 -7.36
C GLY A 135 2.18 9.57 -8.44
N ALA A 136 2.72 10.77 -8.69
CA ALA A 136 3.66 10.95 -9.80
C ALA A 136 4.88 10.04 -9.68
N PHE A 137 5.43 9.88 -8.48
CA PHE A 137 6.56 9.00 -8.19
C PHE A 137 6.10 7.57 -7.80
N ASP A 138 5.06 7.47 -6.99
CA ASP A 138 4.50 6.23 -6.48
C ASP A 138 3.04 6.09 -6.92
N ASN A 139 2.72 5.47 -8.09
CA ASN A 139 3.67 4.71 -8.92
C ASN A 139 3.52 5.03 -10.42
N CYS A 140 3.03 6.23 -10.80
CA CYS A 140 2.79 6.60 -12.21
C CYS A 140 4.05 6.52 -13.09
N THR A 141 5.26 6.68 -12.51
CA THR A 141 6.51 6.51 -13.26
C THR A 141 6.72 5.06 -13.69
N ALA A 142 6.39 4.10 -12.84
CA ALA A 142 6.43 2.69 -13.18
C ALA A 142 5.36 2.31 -14.20
N ASP A 143 4.15 2.87 -14.06
CA ASP A 143 3.07 2.66 -15.05
C ASP A 143 3.48 3.13 -16.43
N ALA A 144 4.06 4.32 -16.52
CA ALA A 144 4.54 4.87 -17.77
C ALA A 144 5.66 4.01 -18.39
N LEU A 145 6.61 3.54 -17.56
CA LEU A 145 7.66 2.65 -18.02
C LEU A 145 7.10 1.31 -18.50
N ALA A 146 6.14 0.73 -17.78
CA ALA A 146 5.49 -0.53 -18.17
C ALA A 146 4.79 -0.40 -19.54
N LEU A 147 4.11 0.72 -19.78
CA LEU A 147 3.49 1.02 -21.09
C LEU A 147 4.55 1.17 -22.22
N GLU A 148 5.67 1.84 -21.93
CA GLU A 148 6.76 1.97 -22.90
C GLU A 148 7.44 0.63 -23.18
N LEU A 149 7.61 -0.22 -22.18
CA LEU A 149 8.11 -1.58 -22.37
C LEU A 149 7.14 -2.41 -23.21
N ALA A 150 5.83 -2.31 -22.96
CA ALA A 150 4.82 -2.97 -23.79
C ALA A 150 4.93 -2.55 -25.25
N ARG A 151 5.04 -1.25 -25.52
CA ARG A 151 5.20 -0.71 -26.87
C ARG A 151 6.50 -1.18 -27.52
N TYR A 152 7.61 -1.10 -26.80
CA TYR A 152 8.93 -1.51 -27.31
C TYR A 152 8.98 -2.98 -27.70
N PHE A 153 8.49 -3.87 -26.84
CA PHE A 153 8.51 -5.30 -27.10
C PHE A 153 7.44 -5.76 -28.09
N LYS A 154 6.29 -5.08 -28.16
CA LYS A 154 5.29 -5.36 -29.19
C LYS A 154 5.87 -5.24 -30.60
N ASP A 155 6.65 -4.19 -30.85
CA ASP A 155 7.30 -3.96 -32.16
C ASP A 155 8.41 -4.96 -32.47
N ARG A 156 8.78 -5.82 -31.50
CA ARG A 156 9.84 -6.83 -31.56
C ARG A 156 9.39 -8.23 -31.16
N SER A 157 8.10 -8.46 -31.19
CA SER A 157 7.52 -9.72 -30.75
C SER A 157 8.07 -10.95 -31.48
N ASP A 158 8.42 -10.79 -32.74
CA ASP A 158 9.07 -11.84 -33.59
C ASP A 158 10.45 -12.27 -33.06
N GLN A 159 11.10 -11.44 -32.28
CA GLN A 159 12.43 -11.69 -31.69
C GLN A 159 12.36 -12.31 -30.30
N LEU A 160 11.19 -12.27 -29.63
CA LEU A 160 11.03 -12.78 -28.29
C LEU A 160 11.08 -14.31 -28.24
N GLN A 161 11.96 -14.84 -27.41
CA GLN A 161 11.98 -16.27 -27.09
C GLN A 161 10.85 -16.63 -26.13
N TYR A 162 10.67 -15.85 -25.09
CA TYR A 162 9.63 -16.01 -24.08
C TYR A 162 8.55 -14.95 -24.30
N SER A 163 7.32 -15.28 -23.95
CA SER A 163 6.24 -14.30 -23.93
C SER A 163 6.49 -13.26 -22.84
N LEU A 164 5.96 -12.06 -23.04
CA LEU A 164 6.01 -11.00 -22.04
C LEU A 164 4.60 -10.70 -21.56
N ARG A 165 4.38 -10.79 -20.28
CA ARG A 165 3.14 -10.39 -19.62
C ARG A 165 3.40 -9.17 -18.76
N ILE A 166 2.57 -8.14 -18.88
CA ILE A 166 2.66 -6.92 -18.09
C ILE A 166 1.35 -6.74 -17.33
N ALA A 167 1.41 -6.60 -16.02
CA ALA A 167 0.25 -6.48 -15.17
C ALA A 167 0.30 -5.20 -14.34
N TRP A 168 -0.84 -4.49 -14.26
CA TRP A 168 -1.01 -3.30 -13.43
C TRP A 168 -1.93 -3.64 -12.26
N TRP A 169 -1.34 -3.69 -11.05
CA TRP A 169 -2.05 -4.14 -9.86
C TRP A 169 -2.96 -3.07 -9.29
N PRO A 170 -4.26 -3.32 -9.08
CA PRO A 170 -5.12 -2.48 -8.27
C PRO A 170 -4.87 -2.73 -6.78
N GLY A 171 -5.11 -1.72 -5.96
CA GLY A 171 -5.17 -1.86 -4.51
C GLY A 171 -3.89 -2.37 -3.87
N HIS A 172 -2.74 -1.98 -4.39
CA HIS A 172 -1.44 -2.28 -3.76
C HIS A 172 -1.31 -1.51 -2.45
N SER A 173 -1.44 -0.20 -2.52
CA SER A 173 -1.30 0.67 -1.36
C SER A 173 -2.59 0.73 -0.53
N ASN A 174 -3.72 1.03 -1.18
CA ASN A 174 -4.99 1.22 -0.50
C ASN A 174 -5.70 -0.09 -0.13
N GLY A 175 -5.37 -1.19 -0.80
CA GLY A 175 -5.97 -2.50 -0.62
C GLY A 175 -5.04 -3.57 -0.05
N ARG A 176 -3.86 -3.21 0.41
CA ARG A 176 -2.88 -4.13 1.00
C ARG A 176 -2.56 -5.30 0.07
N TYR A 177 -2.12 -4.98 -1.16
CA TYR A 177 -1.73 -5.94 -2.21
C TYR A 177 -2.87 -6.80 -2.77
N MET A 178 -4.12 -6.32 -2.71
CA MET A 178 -5.26 -7.16 -3.08
C MET A 178 -5.20 -7.63 -4.54
N GLY A 179 -4.75 -6.80 -5.49
CA GLY A 179 -4.69 -7.16 -6.90
C GLY A 179 -3.65 -8.23 -7.20
N SER A 180 -2.43 -8.06 -6.69
CA SER A 180 -1.34 -9.03 -6.91
C SER A 180 -1.60 -10.36 -6.20
N THR A 181 -2.15 -10.34 -4.99
CA THR A 181 -2.53 -11.58 -4.28
C THR A 181 -3.65 -12.31 -4.99
N TRP A 182 -4.70 -11.59 -5.41
CA TRP A 182 -5.77 -12.19 -6.18
C TRP A 182 -5.26 -12.85 -7.47
N TYR A 183 -4.35 -12.17 -8.17
CA TYR A 183 -3.75 -12.70 -9.38
C TYR A 183 -2.94 -13.96 -9.12
N CYS A 184 -2.11 -13.97 -8.07
CA CYS A 184 -1.34 -15.14 -7.68
C CYS A 184 -2.25 -16.33 -7.34
N ASP A 185 -3.33 -16.10 -6.60
CA ASP A 185 -4.25 -17.17 -6.18
C ASP A 185 -5.00 -17.78 -7.37
N HIS A 186 -5.41 -16.95 -8.35
CA HIS A 186 -6.21 -17.40 -9.49
C HIS A 186 -5.38 -17.93 -10.67
N HIS A 187 -4.09 -17.59 -10.72
CA HIS A 187 -3.15 -17.99 -11.77
C HIS A 187 -1.98 -18.81 -11.23
N PHE A 188 -2.14 -19.44 -10.06
CA PHE A 188 -1.04 -20.12 -9.38
C PHE A 188 -0.36 -21.17 -10.24
N ASP A 189 -1.13 -22.07 -10.86
CA ASP A 189 -0.58 -23.17 -11.67
C ASP A 189 0.18 -22.64 -12.89
N GLU A 190 -0.37 -21.65 -13.57
CA GLU A 190 0.28 -21.01 -14.71
C GLU A 190 1.57 -20.28 -14.30
N LEU A 191 1.53 -19.53 -13.21
CA LEU A 191 2.71 -18.84 -12.68
C LEU A 191 3.79 -19.85 -12.27
N TYR A 192 3.41 -20.92 -11.61
CA TYR A 192 4.35 -21.93 -11.13
C TYR A 192 5.05 -22.67 -12.27
N HIS A 193 4.34 -22.99 -13.34
CA HIS A 193 4.87 -23.79 -14.44
C HIS A 193 5.52 -22.96 -15.55
N HIS A 194 5.07 -21.75 -15.79
CA HIS A 194 5.42 -20.95 -16.98
C HIS A 194 6.03 -19.58 -16.70
N CYS A 195 5.92 -19.03 -15.49
CA CYS A 195 6.56 -17.76 -15.17
C CYS A 195 8.04 -17.98 -14.81
N ILE A 196 8.93 -17.70 -15.75
CA ILE A 196 10.38 -17.92 -15.57
C ILE A 196 11.07 -16.81 -14.80
N ALA A 197 10.49 -15.60 -14.79
CA ALA A 197 10.99 -14.47 -14.02
C ALA A 197 9.87 -13.45 -13.77
N HIS A 198 9.94 -12.76 -12.64
CA HIS A 198 9.08 -11.63 -12.31
C HIS A 198 9.92 -10.39 -12.04
N VAL A 199 9.56 -9.29 -12.66
CA VAL A 199 10.18 -7.97 -12.47
C VAL A 199 9.11 -7.01 -11.99
N ASN A 200 9.20 -6.60 -10.73
CA ASN A 200 8.32 -5.58 -10.18
C ASN A 200 8.94 -4.19 -10.34
N LEU A 201 8.18 -3.27 -10.88
CA LEU A 201 8.56 -1.87 -11.09
C LEU A 201 7.87 -1.02 -10.03
N ASP A 202 8.66 -0.33 -9.22
CA ASP A 202 8.11 0.49 -8.15
C ASP A 202 9.06 1.65 -7.80
N LEU A 203 8.51 2.83 -7.50
CA LEU A 203 9.24 4.01 -7.04
C LEU A 203 10.39 4.44 -7.98
N LEU A 204 10.13 4.51 -9.26
CA LEU A 204 11.15 4.78 -10.27
C LEU A 204 11.32 6.29 -10.54
N GLY A 205 12.58 6.74 -10.64
CA GLY A 205 12.90 8.05 -11.20
C GLY A 205 12.59 9.25 -10.30
N SER A 206 12.94 9.19 -9.02
CA SER A 206 12.79 10.34 -8.14
C SER A 206 13.71 11.50 -8.55
N LYS A 207 13.23 12.75 -8.34
CA LYS A 207 14.00 13.95 -8.63
C LYS A 207 15.33 13.96 -7.84
N GLY A 208 16.43 14.10 -8.54
CA GLY A 208 17.79 14.13 -7.95
C GLY A 208 18.39 12.74 -7.70
N ALA A 209 17.69 11.66 -8.00
CA ALA A 209 18.29 10.34 -8.05
C ALA A 209 18.96 10.15 -9.41
N ASP A 210 20.27 10.10 -9.43
CA ASP A 210 21.06 10.02 -10.65
C ASP A 210 21.59 8.61 -10.95
N HIS A 211 21.68 7.74 -9.94
CA HIS A 211 22.17 6.37 -10.12
C HIS A 211 21.86 5.41 -8.96
N THR A 212 20.86 5.69 -8.16
CA THR A 212 20.51 4.74 -7.08
C THR A 212 19.59 3.66 -7.63
N LEU A 213 20.09 2.46 -7.70
CA LEU A 213 19.32 1.28 -8.02
C LEU A 213 19.25 0.38 -6.80
N ALA A 214 18.06 0.19 -6.27
CA ALA A 214 17.80 -0.84 -5.29
C ALA A 214 17.12 -2.02 -6.00
N ILE A 215 17.85 -3.11 -6.16
CA ILE A 215 17.30 -4.38 -6.62
C ILE A 215 17.13 -5.28 -5.40
N ARG A 216 15.92 -5.77 -5.20
CA ARG A 216 15.66 -6.82 -4.23
C ARG A 216 15.33 -8.08 -4.99
N THR A 217 16.03 -9.15 -4.70
CA THR A 217 15.80 -10.46 -5.31
C THR A 217 15.20 -11.41 -4.29
N ALA A 218 14.34 -12.30 -4.76
CA ALA A 218 13.79 -13.40 -3.98
C ALA A 218 13.80 -14.66 -4.84
N GLY A 219 14.07 -15.79 -4.23
CA GLY A 219 14.09 -17.10 -4.90
C GLY A 219 15.28 -17.94 -4.48
N LEU A 220 15.26 -19.21 -4.87
CA LEU A 220 16.25 -20.21 -4.46
C LEU A 220 17.69 -19.88 -4.89
N GLU A 221 17.87 -19.05 -5.91
CA GLU A 221 19.18 -18.62 -6.42
C GLU A 221 19.32 -17.11 -6.51
N GLY A 222 18.28 -16.35 -6.14
CA GLY A 222 18.27 -14.88 -6.24
C GLY A 222 19.23 -14.16 -5.32
N ASP A 223 19.71 -14.82 -4.27
CA ASP A 223 20.60 -14.22 -3.27
C ASP A 223 22.08 -14.21 -3.69
N LYS A 224 22.37 -14.55 -4.94
CA LYS A 224 23.73 -14.64 -5.46
C LYS A 224 24.21 -13.43 -6.27
N TRP A 225 23.41 -12.34 -6.30
CA TRP A 225 23.72 -11.11 -7.04
C TRP A 225 24.21 -9.97 -6.16
#